data_d43cc598220a3033a839ffb5c862c3c7
#
_entry.id   d43cc598220a3033a839ffb5c862c3c7
#
_cell.length_a   1.000
_cell.length_b   1.000
_cell.length_c   1.000
_cell.angle_alpha   90.00
_cell.angle_beta   90.00
_cell.angle_gamma   90.00
#
_symmetry.space_group_name_H-M   'P 1'
#
loop_
_entity.id
_entity.type
_entity.pdbx_description
1 polymer ?
#
loop_
_entity_poly.entity_id
_entity_poly.type
_entity_poly.pdbx_seq_one_letter_code
_entity_poly.pdbx_strand_id
1 'polypeptide(L)'
;EITYEYNDEKEKDKVISQSIKVGDIINKGDTLKVVISLGKLDKEKLASDNINELGTVPIMMYHGIVDMKSSETEYTGGNVDKDGYNRTAEAFREDLEFYYQNGYRMVRLTDYIDGNIDVEYGKSPIVLTFDDGNENNLKVKGLDEDGNIIIDENSAVGILESFKEKYPDYNVTATFFVNGGLFNQPEYNEKILKWLVENGYDVGNHTENHLDIKKSTSEQVNKEIVSVYKQLDEIIPEKYVNIIALPFGSPYNKEHENFGYVLKSTYNGATYETKAALRVGWDAEYSPFDKDFDPTFLKRCRAYDNNGKDFDIEMVFKLLETKRYISDGNVSTIVTSEKNSSKISDNVNKEVITY
;
A
#
# COMPACT_ATOMS: atom_id res chain seq x y z
N GLU A 1 7.79 -13.49 14.95
CA GLU A 1 6.59 -12.62 14.97
C GLU A 1 6.55 -11.90 16.32
N ILE A 2 6.49 -10.57 16.32
CA ILE A 2 6.45 -9.74 17.53
C ILE A 2 5.13 -8.97 17.52
N THR A 3 4.44 -8.98 18.68
CA THR A 3 3.25 -8.16 18.91
C THR A 3 3.45 -7.35 20.19
N TYR A 4 2.67 -6.29 20.35
CA TYR A 4 2.77 -5.38 21.48
C TYR A 4 1.44 -5.29 22.21
N GLU A 5 1.47 -5.20 23.54
CA GLU A 5 0.28 -5.06 24.38
C GLU A 5 0.56 -4.15 25.57
N TYR A 6 -0.45 -3.37 26.01
CA TYR A 6 -0.37 -2.67 27.29
C TYR A 6 -0.35 -3.65 28.44
N ASN A 7 0.46 -3.38 29.45
CA ASN A 7 0.59 -4.25 30.60
C ASN A 7 0.92 -3.45 31.88
N ASP A 8 0.13 -3.64 32.93
CA ASP A 8 0.29 -2.94 34.21
C ASP A 8 1.45 -3.48 35.07
N GLU A 9 1.89 -4.70 34.80
CA GLU A 9 2.90 -5.39 35.61
C GLU A 9 4.29 -5.40 34.97
N LYS A 10 4.34 -5.31 33.66
CA LYS A 10 5.59 -5.33 32.90
C LYS A 10 5.91 -3.95 32.38
N GLU A 11 7.12 -3.49 32.67
CA GLU A 11 7.64 -2.25 32.08
C GLU A 11 7.69 -2.34 30.55
N LYS A 12 7.66 -1.19 29.91
CA LYS A 12 7.83 -1.06 28.47
C LYS A 12 9.07 -1.82 27.99
N ASP A 13 8.95 -2.41 26.79
CA ASP A 13 9.99 -3.18 26.10
C ASP A 13 10.42 -4.48 26.80
N LYS A 14 9.63 -4.96 27.77
CA LYS A 14 9.82 -6.27 28.41
C LYS A 14 8.91 -7.33 27.78
N VAL A 15 9.41 -8.55 27.66
CA VAL A 15 8.63 -9.69 27.16
C VAL A 15 7.52 -10.03 28.16
N ILE A 16 6.28 -10.00 27.69
CA ILE A 16 5.09 -10.46 28.44
C ILE A 16 5.00 -11.98 28.34
N SER A 17 5.05 -12.49 27.10
CA SER A 17 4.91 -13.92 26.82
C SER A 17 5.63 -14.31 25.53
N GLN A 18 5.85 -15.61 25.36
CA GLN A 18 6.37 -16.19 24.13
C GLN A 18 5.71 -17.55 23.86
N SER A 19 5.54 -17.91 22.59
CA SER A 19 4.85 -19.14 22.18
C SER A 19 5.66 -20.42 22.43
N ILE A 20 6.98 -20.34 22.43
CA ILE A 20 7.90 -21.45 22.64
C ILE A 20 8.58 -21.26 23.99
N LYS A 21 8.52 -22.25 24.87
CA LYS A 21 9.07 -22.13 26.20
C LYS A 21 10.60 -22.26 26.21
N VAL A 22 11.23 -21.66 27.21
CA VAL A 22 12.68 -21.83 27.43
C VAL A 22 13.00 -23.29 27.66
N GLY A 23 13.88 -23.84 26.83
CA GLY A 23 14.27 -25.24 26.84
C GLY A 23 13.57 -26.15 25.83
N ASP A 24 12.56 -25.68 25.16
CA ASP A 24 11.92 -26.44 24.07
C ASP A 24 12.84 -26.49 22.83
N ILE A 25 12.69 -27.58 22.09
CA ILE A 25 13.44 -27.77 20.81
C ILE A 25 12.76 -26.97 19.72
N ILE A 26 13.51 -26.18 18.98
CA ILE A 26 13.05 -25.39 17.84
C ILE A 26 13.59 -26.02 16.54
N ASN A 27 12.74 -26.21 15.55
CA ASN A 27 13.11 -26.66 14.22
C ASN A 27 13.29 -25.47 13.26
N LYS A 28 14.07 -25.64 12.23
CA LYS A 28 14.18 -24.62 11.16
C LYS A 28 12.81 -24.45 10.49
N GLY A 29 12.28 -23.24 10.55
CA GLY A 29 10.95 -22.88 10.00
C GLY A 29 9.87 -22.70 11.05
N ASP A 30 10.12 -23.04 12.33
CA ASP A 30 9.20 -22.74 13.42
C ASP A 30 9.10 -21.24 13.64
N THR A 31 7.89 -20.73 13.89
CA THR A 31 7.65 -19.33 14.20
C THR A 31 7.59 -19.12 15.71
N LEU A 32 8.52 -18.33 16.24
CA LEU A 32 8.46 -17.84 17.61
C LEU A 32 7.60 -16.57 17.65
N LYS A 33 6.46 -16.62 18.37
CA LYS A 33 5.63 -15.45 18.67
C LYS A 33 6.04 -14.88 20.01
N VAL A 34 6.32 -13.58 20.06
CA VAL A 34 6.72 -12.86 21.27
C VAL A 34 5.80 -11.67 21.47
N VAL A 35 5.26 -11.52 22.68
CA VAL A 35 4.46 -10.36 23.08
C VAL A 35 5.34 -9.45 23.94
N ILE A 36 5.47 -8.20 23.55
CA ILE A 36 6.27 -7.18 24.22
C ILE A 36 5.35 -6.15 24.87
N SER A 37 5.70 -5.74 26.10
CA SER A 37 4.95 -4.74 26.85
C SER A 37 5.15 -3.34 26.27
N LEU A 38 4.05 -2.63 26.05
CA LEU A 38 4.00 -1.18 25.83
C LEU A 38 4.08 -0.39 27.16
N GLY A 39 4.14 -1.09 28.29
CA GLY A 39 4.00 -0.52 29.64
C GLY A 39 2.54 -0.27 30.00
N LYS A 40 2.34 0.46 31.10
CA LYS A 40 1.00 0.80 31.56
C LYS A 40 0.30 1.75 30.57
N LEU A 41 -1.00 1.52 30.35
CA LEU A 41 -1.84 2.43 29.56
C LEU A 41 -1.89 3.82 30.22
N ASP A 42 -1.43 4.84 29.50
CA ASP A 42 -1.42 6.23 29.92
C ASP A 42 -2.23 7.08 28.95
N LYS A 43 -3.49 7.33 29.27
CA LYS A 43 -4.42 8.11 28.43
C LYS A 43 -4.01 9.59 28.28
N GLU A 44 -3.36 10.18 29.28
CA GLU A 44 -2.86 11.56 29.21
C GLU A 44 -1.72 11.64 28.18
N LYS A 45 -0.85 10.64 28.19
CA LYS A 45 0.22 10.53 27.19
C LYS A 45 -0.34 10.31 25.78
N LEU A 46 -1.31 9.40 25.59
CA LEU A 46 -1.96 9.19 24.30
C LEU A 46 -2.56 10.49 23.75
N ALA A 47 -3.22 11.27 24.61
CA ALA A 47 -3.78 12.57 24.25
C ALA A 47 -2.70 13.60 23.88
N SER A 48 -1.63 13.69 24.68
CA SER A 48 -0.53 14.65 24.43
C SER A 48 0.23 14.34 23.16
N ASP A 49 0.38 13.05 22.81
CA ASP A 49 1.07 12.58 21.61
C ASP A 49 0.12 12.55 20.38
N ASN A 50 -1.14 12.94 20.54
CA ASN A 50 -2.18 12.98 19.51
C ASN A 50 -2.41 11.61 18.83
N ILE A 51 -2.32 10.51 19.56
CA ILE A 51 -2.57 9.18 19.02
C ILE A 51 -4.00 9.11 18.47
N ASN A 52 -4.15 8.79 17.20
CA ASN A 52 -5.45 8.80 16.53
C ASN A 52 -5.51 7.78 15.39
N GLU A 53 -6.03 6.61 15.67
CA GLU A 53 -6.12 5.52 14.70
C GLU A 53 -7.39 5.57 13.83
N LEU A 54 -8.22 6.60 14.02
CA LEU A 54 -9.28 7.00 13.09
C LEU A 54 -8.84 8.12 12.13
N GLY A 55 -7.56 8.49 12.15
CA GLY A 55 -7.00 9.44 11.19
C GLY A 55 -6.93 8.87 9.77
N THR A 56 -6.75 9.74 8.79
CA THR A 56 -6.66 9.33 7.38
C THR A 56 -5.28 8.79 7.01
N VAL A 57 -5.26 7.89 6.03
CA VAL A 57 -4.07 7.20 5.53
C VAL A 57 -3.84 7.56 4.06
N PRO A 58 -2.68 8.10 3.67
CA PRO A 58 -2.37 8.35 2.27
C PRO A 58 -2.06 7.04 1.54
N ILE A 59 -2.82 6.78 0.47
CA ILE A 59 -2.53 5.76 -0.54
C ILE A 59 -1.95 6.49 -1.73
N MET A 60 -0.64 6.44 -1.89
CA MET A 60 0.06 7.17 -2.94
C MET A 60 -0.05 6.44 -4.27
N MET A 61 -0.36 7.17 -5.33
CA MET A 61 -0.49 6.66 -6.69
C MET A 61 0.67 7.16 -7.55
N TYR A 62 1.54 6.26 -7.90
CA TYR A 62 2.64 6.41 -8.84
C TYR A 62 2.35 5.67 -10.15
N HIS A 63 3.11 5.98 -11.19
CA HIS A 63 3.17 5.24 -12.45
C HIS A 63 4.64 4.97 -12.80
N GLY A 64 5.15 5.46 -13.91
CA GLY A 64 6.56 5.28 -14.29
C GLY A 64 7.54 6.09 -13.43
N ILE A 65 8.67 5.47 -13.10
CA ILE A 65 9.82 6.12 -12.48
C ILE A 65 10.95 6.17 -13.49
N VAL A 66 11.21 7.35 -14.04
CA VAL A 66 12.15 7.54 -15.15
C VAL A 66 13.54 7.85 -14.61
N ASP A 67 14.54 7.09 -15.07
CA ASP A 67 15.94 7.29 -14.70
C ASP A 67 16.49 8.60 -15.27
N MET A 68 16.22 9.69 -14.56
CA MET A 68 16.70 11.04 -14.85
C MET A 68 16.67 11.90 -13.58
N LYS A 69 17.36 13.05 -13.64
CA LYS A 69 17.32 14.06 -12.59
C LYS A 69 16.14 15.00 -12.78
N SER A 70 15.65 15.58 -11.69
CA SER A 70 14.59 16.59 -11.72
C SER A 70 14.96 17.84 -12.52
N SER A 71 16.26 18.16 -12.62
CA SER A 71 16.76 19.26 -13.44
C SER A 71 16.76 19.00 -14.97
N GLU A 72 16.52 17.74 -15.38
CA GLU A 72 16.50 17.31 -16.79
C GLU A 72 15.09 17.33 -17.39
N THR A 73 14.06 17.51 -16.57
CA THR A 73 12.67 17.71 -17.02
C THR A 73 12.31 19.19 -17.08
N GLU A 74 11.38 19.55 -17.96
CA GLU A 74 10.81 20.90 -18.06
C GLU A 74 9.64 21.13 -17.10
N TYR A 75 9.18 20.07 -16.42
CA TYR A 75 8.02 20.11 -15.53
C TYR A 75 8.45 20.31 -14.06
N THR A 76 7.52 20.77 -13.24
CA THR A 76 7.75 21.12 -11.84
C THR A 76 8.09 19.90 -10.99
N GLY A 77 9.04 20.06 -10.07
CA GLY A 77 9.30 19.15 -8.96
C GLY A 77 9.61 17.71 -9.34
N GLY A 78 10.25 17.50 -10.51
CA GLY A 78 10.61 16.17 -10.98
C GLY A 78 9.45 15.37 -11.60
N ASN A 79 8.33 16.01 -11.96
CA ASN A 79 7.37 15.42 -12.89
C ASN A 79 8.02 15.21 -14.26
N VAL A 80 7.70 14.13 -14.96
CA VAL A 80 8.25 13.83 -16.30
C VAL A 80 7.30 14.20 -17.41
N ASP A 81 6.01 14.31 -17.09
CA ASP A 81 4.96 14.70 -18.02
C ASP A 81 4.11 15.85 -17.46
N LYS A 82 3.32 16.46 -18.34
CA LYS A 82 2.49 17.61 -18.01
C LYS A 82 1.49 17.34 -16.89
N ASP A 83 0.97 16.13 -16.83
CA ASP A 83 -0.07 15.75 -15.87
C ASP A 83 0.52 15.15 -14.59
N GLY A 84 1.86 14.98 -14.53
CA GLY A 84 2.60 14.50 -13.38
C GLY A 84 2.30 13.05 -13.00
N TYR A 85 1.99 12.21 -14.00
CA TYR A 85 1.83 10.78 -13.74
C TYR A 85 3.16 10.07 -13.57
N ASN A 86 4.18 10.45 -14.34
CA ASN A 86 5.52 9.89 -14.23
C ASN A 86 6.43 10.82 -13.42
N ARG A 87 7.29 10.23 -12.60
CA ARG A 87 8.27 10.94 -11.76
C ARG A 87 9.70 10.62 -12.20
N THR A 88 10.61 11.55 -11.98
CA THR A 88 12.04 11.23 -12.07
C THR A 88 12.47 10.31 -10.92
N ALA A 89 13.49 9.49 -11.15
CA ALA A 89 14.07 8.64 -10.10
C ALA A 89 14.63 9.48 -8.92
N GLU A 90 15.14 10.69 -9.20
CA GLU A 90 15.58 11.63 -8.17
C GLU A 90 14.42 12.09 -7.28
N ALA A 91 13.33 12.58 -7.89
CA ALA A 91 12.15 13.03 -7.14
C ALA A 91 11.48 11.89 -6.36
N PHE A 92 11.46 10.68 -6.90
CA PHE A 92 10.93 9.53 -6.16
C PHE A 92 11.77 9.20 -4.91
N ARG A 93 13.11 9.32 -4.98
CA ARG A 93 13.96 9.19 -3.78
C ARG A 93 13.67 10.29 -2.75
N GLU A 94 13.47 11.52 -3.21
CA GLU A 94 13.10 12.64 -2.34
C GLU A 94 11.74 12.44 -1.68
N ASP A 95 10.73 11.94 -2.40
CA ASP A 95 9.42 11.58 -1.87
C ASP A 95 9.55 10.53 -0.75
N LEU A 96 10.30 9.44 -0.98
CA LEU A 96 10.50 8.38 0.01
C LEU A 96 11.24 8.89 1.26
N GLU A 97 12.27 9.71 1.08
CA GLU A 97 12.99 10.33 2.19
C GLU A 97 12.06 11.25 2.99
N PHE A 98 11.28 12.07 2.30
CA PHE A 98 10.29 12.95 2.91
C PHE A 98 9.27 12.18 3.76
N TYR A 99 8.70 11.09 3.24
CA TYR A 99 7.74 10.27 3.99
C TYR A 99 8.37 9.68 5.25
N TYR A 100 9.55 9.08 5.13
CA TYR A 100 10.26 8.47 6.25
C TYR A 100 10.57 9.49 7.35
N GLN A 101 11.14 10.66 6.99
CA GLN A 101 11.52 11.72 7.93
C GLN A 101 10.31 12.35 8.62
N ASN A 102 9.13 12.36 7.97
CA ASN A 102 7.88 12.83 8.56
C ASN A 102 7.14 11.74 9.38
N GLY A 103 7.81 10.63 9.64
CA GLY A 103 7.32 9.57 10.54
C GLY A 103 6.33 8.62 9.89
N TYR A 104 6.28 8.54 8.56
CA TYR A 104 5.49 7.52 7.88
C TYR A 104 6.25 6.19 7.79
N ARG A 105 5.48 5.09 7.86
CA ARG A 105 5.96 3.72 7.66
C ARG A 105 5.08 3.05 6.62
N MET A 106 5.71 2.30 5.71
CA MET A 106 4.95 1.63 4.67
C MET A 106 4.14 0.47 5.23
N VAL A 107 2.94 0.30 4.71
CA VAL A 107 2.05 -0.81 5.04
C VAL A 107 1.55 -1.41 3.74
N ARG A 108 1.47 -2.74 3.68
CA ARG A 108 0.87 -3.41 2.52
C ARG A 108 -0.58 -2.95 2.36
N LEU A 109 -1.01 -2.77 1.12
CA LEU A 109 -2.39 -2.40 0.83
C LEU A 109 -3.40 -3.41 1.40
N THR A 110 -3.08 -4.70 1.35
CA THR A 110 -3.89 -5.77 1.94
C THR A 110 -4.01 -5.64 3.45
N ASP A 111 -2.91 -5.36 4.14
CA ASP A 111 -2.90 -5.19 5.60
C ASP A 111 -3.67 -3.93 6.02
N TYR A 112 -3.53 -2.83 5.26
CA TYR A 112 -4.35 -1.65 5.46
C TYR A 112 -5.84 -1.94 5.31
N ILE A 113 -6.25 -2.62 4.23
CA ILE A 113 -7.67 -2.96 3.98
C ILE A 113 -8.24 -3.87 5.09
N ASP A 114 -7.43 -4.78 5.60
CA ASP A 114 -7.81 -5.74 6.66
C ASP A 114 -7.68 -5.14 8.08
N GLY A 115 -7.19 -3.90 8.19
CA GLY A 115 -6.98 -3.26 9.48
C GLY A 115 -5.81 -3.82 10.29
N ASN A 116 -4.85 -4.49 9.62
CA ASN A 116 -3.62 -5.02 10.25
C ASN A 116 -2.47 -4.01 10.13
N ILE A 117 -2.67 -2.80 10.64
CA ILE A 117 -1.71 -1.70 10.55
C ILE A 117 -0.68 -1.87 11.65
N ASP A 118 0.48 -2.44 11.31
CA ASP A 118 1.61 -2.65 12.22
C ASP A 118 2.69 -1.57 11.99
N VAL A 119 2.54 -0.46 12.68
CA VAL A 119 3.52 0.63 12.70
C VAL A 119 3.80 1.06 14.13
N GLU A 120 5.02 1.53 14.39
CA GLU A 120 5.45 1.86 15.74
C GLU A 120 4.64 3.01 16.34
N TYR A 121 4.68 3.11 17.68
CA TYR A 121 4.08 4.19 18.45
C TYR A 121 4.45 5.58 17.91
N GLY A 122 3.45 6.41 17.66
CA GLY A 122 3.62 7.77 17.15
C GLY A 122 3.93 7.87 15.66
N LYS A 123 3.98 6.75 14.93
CA LYS A 123 4.17 6.72 13.48
C LYS A 123 2.84 6.64 12.75
N SER A 124 2.88 6.90 11.46
CA SER A 124 1.72 6.92 10.57
C SER A 124 1.89 5.94 9.41
N PRO A 125 0.86 5.16 9.05
CA PRO A 125 0.92 4.31 7.86
C PRO A 125 0.91 5.14 6.58
N ILE A 126 1.58 4.62 5.55
CA ILE A 126 1.50 5.06 4.16
C ILE A 126 1.45 3.84 3.25
N VAL A 127 0.61 3.87 2.24
CA VAL A 127 0.53 2.81 1.22
C VAL A 127 1.06 3.35 -0.10
N LEU A 128 1.94 2.59 -0.77
CA LEU A 128 2.44 2.93 -2.11
C LEU A 128 1.80 2.02 -3.16
N THR A 129 1.32 2.61 -4.24
CA THR A 129 0.76 1.90 -5.40
C THR A 129 1.37 2.42 -6.70
N PHE A 130 1.58 1.52 -7.65
CA PHE A 130 2.09 1.82 -8.99
C PHE A 130 1.13 1.25 -10.03
N ASP A 131 0.69 2.08 -10.97
CA ASP A 131 -0.22 1.66 -12.04
C ASP A 131 0.54 1.36 -13.33
N ASP A 132 -0.12 0.70 -14.29
CA ASP A 132 0.28 0.38 -15.67
C ASP A 132 1.29 -0.75 -15.85
N GLY A 133 2.01 -1.19 -14.82
CA GLY A 133 3.09 -2.17 -15.00
C GLY A 133 4.18 -1.65 -15.95
N ASN A 134 4.62 -0.42 -15.76
CA ASN A 134 5.66 0.18 -16.59
C ASN A 134 7.00 -0.58 -16.46
N GLU A 135 7.76 -0.67 -17.55
CA GLU A 135 9.10 -1.31 -17.54
C GLU A 135 10.00 -0.75 -16.42
N ASN A 136 9.94 0.55 -16.20
CA ASN A 136 10.74 1.25 -15.20
C ASN A 136 10.20 1.15 -13.76
N ASN A 137 9.11 0.42 -13.52
CA ASN A 137 8.72 0.03 -12.16
C ASN A 137 9.66 -1.06 -11.61
N LEU A 138 9.98 -2.08 -12.40
CA LEU A 138 11.05 -3.04 -12.13
C LEU A 138 11.77 -3.33 -13.44
N LYS A 139 12.86 -2.62 -13.71
CA LYS A 139 13.65 -2.84 -14.91
C LYS A 139 14.74 -3.89 -14.68
N VAL A 140 14.79 -4.88 -15.56
CA VAL A 140 15.80 -5.95 -15.52
C VAL A 140 16.95 -5.60 -16.47
N LYS A 141 18.18 -5.55 -15.92
CA LYS A 141 19.42 -5.31 -16.71
C LYS A 141 20.01 -6.59 -17.28
N GLY A 142 19.60 -7.75 -16.79
CA GLY A 142 20.09 -9.06 -17.18
C GLY A 142 19.88 -10.10 -16.09
N LEU A 143 20.54 -11.23 -16.20
CA LEU A 143 20.55 -12.30 -15.20
C LEU A 143 21.95 -12.48 -14.63
N ASP A 144 22.04 -12.84 -13.35
CA ASP A 144 23.29 -13.26 -12.73
C ASP A 144 23.67 -14.70 -13.12
N GLU A 145 24.79 -15.22 -12.57
CA GLU A 145 25.30 -16.56 -12.85
C GLU A 145 24.34 -17.67 -12.39
N ASP A 146 23.47 -17.39 -11.42
CA ASP A 146 22.47 -18.31 -10.88
C ASP A 146 21.10 -18.18 -11.60
N GLY A 147 20.99 -17.25 -12.55
CA GLY A 147 19.77 -16.99 -13.34
C GLY A 147 18.75 -16.13 -12.62
N ASN A 148 19.11 -15.42 -11.56
CA ASN A 148 18.27 -14.43 -10.91
C ASN A 148 18.30 -13.10 -11.68
N ILE A 149 17.23 -12.31 -11.59
CA ILE A 149 17.17 -11.00 -12.24
C ILE A 149 18.10 -10.00 -11.56
N ILE A 150 18.83 -9.22 -12.37
CA ILE A 150 19.60 -8.06 -11.93
C ILE A 150 18.71 -6.82 -12.12
N ILE A 151 18.28 -6.23 -11.03
CA ILE A 151 17.36 -5.08 -11.04
C ILE A 151 18.15 -3.79 -11.26
N ASP A 152 17.60 -2.90 -12.07
CA ASP A 152 18.13 -1.56 -12.27
C ASP A 152 17.90 -0.71 -11.01
N GLU A 153 18.97 -0.17 -10.44
CA GLU A 153 18.99 0.62 -9.21
C GLU A 153 18.19 1.95 -9.33
N ASN A 154 17.86 2.39 -10.54
CA ASN A 154 17.08 3.58 -10.81
C ASN A 154 15.62 3.27 -11.19
N SER A 155 15.23 1.99 -11.26
CA SER A 155 13.82 1.61 -11.33
C SER A 155 13.12 1.81 -9.97
N ALA A 156 11.78 1.84 -9.96
CA ALA A 156 11.04 2.03 -8.71
C ALA A 156 11.43 0.97 -7.66
N VAL A 157 11.47 -0.31 -8.02
CA VAL A 157 11.85 -1.39 -7.11
C VAL A 157 13.31 -1.28 -6.68
N GLY A 158 14.25 -0.96 -7.59
CA GLY A 158 15.65 -0.77 -7.23
C GLY A 158 15.84 0.35 -6.18
N ILE A 159 15.09 1.44 -6.32
CA ILE A 159 15.07 2.52 -5.34
C ILE A 159 14.46 2.04 -4.02
N LEU A 160 13.30 1.37 -4.05
CA LEU A 160 12.65 0.83 -2.85
C LEU A 160 13.56 -0.12 -2.07
N GLU A 161 14.25 -1.05 -2.75
CA GLU A 161 15.21 -1.95 -2.09
C GLU A 161 16.38 -1.18 -1.45
N SER A 162 16.86 -0.11 -2.07
CA SER A 162 17.90 0.74 -1.45
C SER A 162 17.42 1.42 -0.16
N PHE A 163 16.14 1.79 -0.09
CA PHE A 163 15.53 2.35 1.12
C PHE A 163 15.28 1.30 2.19
N LYS A 164 14.96 0.07 1.80
CA LYS A 164 14.84 -1.08 2.71
C LYS A 164 16.17 -1.39 3.43
N GLU A 165 17.27 -1.29 2.70
CA GLU A 165 18.61 -1.43 3.30
C GLU A 165 18.97 -0.24 4.18
N LYS A 166 18.66 0.99 3.74
CA LYS A 166 18.98 2.23 4.45
C LYS A 166 18.18 2.38 5.74
N TYR A 167 16.90 2.03 5.72
CA TYR A 167 15.94 2.21 6.81
C TYR A 167 15.16 0.90 7.07
N PRO A 168 15.72 -0.04 7.86
CA PRO A 168 15.07 -1.33 8.12
C PRO A 168 13.69 -1.23 8.80
N ASP A 169 13.43 -0.13 9.54
CA ASP A 169 12.16 0.18 10.18
C ASP A 169 11.15 0.89 9.27
N TYR A 170 11.48 1.10 7.99
CA TYR A 170 10.56 1.73 7.05
C TYR A 170 9.46 0.79 6.57
N ASN A 171 9.63 -0.53 6.73
CA ASN A 171 8.71 -1.59 6.28
C ASN A 171 8.43 -1.54 4.77
N VAL A 172 9.49 -1.33 3.97
CA VAL A 172 9.37 -1.08 2.52
C VAL A 172 8.56 -2.14 1.81
N THR A 173 7.47 -1.71 1.19
CA THR A 173 6.55 -2.51 0.36
C THR A 173 5.80 -1.61 -0.62
N ALA A 174 5.18 -2.20 -1.64
CA ALA A 174 4.29 -1.51 -2.58
C ALA A 174 3.37 -2.51 -3.28
N THR A 175 2.29 -2.01 -3.90
CA THR A 175 1.42 -2.79 -4.77
C THR A 175 1.56 -2.31 -6.21
N PHE A 176 1.85 -3.22 -7.14
CA PHE A 176 1.95 -2.95 -8.57
C PHE A 176 0.70 -3.45 -9.29
N PHE A 177 -0.04 -2.54 -9.91
CA PHE A 177 -1.21 -2.86 -10.71
C PHE A 177 -0.82 -2.96 -12.18
N VAL A 178 -0.94 -4.17 -12.74
CA VAL A 178 -0.44 -4.49 -14.07
C VAL A 178 -1.53 -4.64 -15.11
N ASN A 179 -1.23 -4.26 -16.34
CA ASN A 179 -1.99 -4.52 -17.53
C ASN A 179 -1.63 -5.89 -18.15
N GLY A 180 -2.25 -6.26 -19.26
CA GLY A 180 -1.96 -7.52 -19.96
C GLY A 180 -0.51 -7.69 -20.46
N GLY A 181 0.21 -6.58 -20.64
CA GLY A 181 1.66 -6.58 -20.93
C GLY A 181 2.55 -6.87 -19.71
N LEU A 182 1.96 -6.98 -18.53
CA LEU A 182 2.65 -7.10 -17.24
C LEU A 182 3.64 -5.93 -17.04
N PHE A 183 4.95 -6.19 -17.01
CA PHE A 183 5.99 -5.15 -16.89
C PHE A 183 6.63 -4.79 -18.25
N ASN A 184 6.00 -5.15 -19.37
CA ASN A 184 6.49 -4.89 -20.73
C ASN A 184 7.91 -5.43 -21.01
N GLN A 185 8.33 -6.47 -20.28
CA GLN A 185 9.59 -7.19 -20.47
C GLN A 185 9.29 -8.69 -20.67
N PRO A 186 8.81 -9.11 -21.86
CA PRO A 186 8.31 -10.48 -22.08
C PRO A 186 9.26 -11.59 -21.68
N GLU A 187 10.57 -11.38 -21.84
CA GLU A 187 11.61 -12.34 -21.46
C GLU A 187 11.74 -12.53 -19.94
N TYR A 188 11.32 -11.52 -19.15
CA TYR A 188 11.53 -11.46 -17.71
C TYR A 188 10.22 -11.39 -16.90
N ASN A 189 9.06 -11.13 -17.54
CA ASN A 189 7.80 -10.90 -16.83
C ASN A 189 7.47 -11.96 -15.77
N GLU A 190 7.68 -13.25 -16.09
CA GLU A 190 7.45 -14.33 -15.13
C GLU A 190 8.42 -14.25 -13.92
N LYS A 191 9.70 -13.98 -14.17
CA LYS A 191 10.70 -13.83 -13.12
C LYS A 191 10.44 -12.59 -12.25
N ILE A 192 10.02 -11.49 -12.87
CA ILE A 192 9.64 -10.25 -12.19
C ILE A 192 8.48 -10.50 -11.24
N LEU A 193 7.39 -11.11 -11.70
CA LEU A 193 6.22 -11.40 -10.88
C LEU A 193 6.57 -12.29 -9.68
N LYS A 194 7.35 -13.36 -9.92
CA LYS A 194 7.80 -14.27 -8.84
C LYS A 194 8.68 -13.54 -7.84
N TRP A 195 9.63 -12.76 -8.32
CA TRP A 195 10.53 -11.98 -7.47
C TRP A 195 9.76 -10.99 -6.58
N LEU A 196 8.81 -10.25 -7.14
CA LEU A 196 8.00 -9.28 -6.39
C LEU A 196 7.28 -9.93 -5.21
N VAL A 197 6.54 -11.01 -5.46
CA VAL A 197 5.75 -11.66 -4.39
C VAL A 197 6.62 -12.37 -3.36
N GLU A 198 7.82 -12.81 -3.74
CA GLU A 198 8.79 -13.43 -2.84
C GLU A 198 9.53 -12.40 -1.97
N ASN A 199 9.59 -11.15 -2.41
CA ASN A 199 10.29 -10.07 -1.69
C ASN A 199 9.34 -9.11 -0.95
N GLY A 200 8.05 -9.46 -0.84
CA GLY A 200 7.08 -8.72 -0.01
C GLY A 200 6.34 -7.60 -0.73
N TYR A 201 6.34 -7.62 -2.06
CA TYR A 201 5.54 -6.72 -2.89
C TYR A 201 4.25 -7.40 -3.34
N ASP A 202 3.19 -6.62 -3.53
CA ASP A 202 1.92 -7.10 -4.05
C ASP A 202 1.78 -6.80 -5.55
N VAL A 203 1.07 -7.68 -6.26
CA VAL A 203 0.71 -7.49 -7.66
C VAL A 203 -0.80 -7.62 -7.80
N GLY A 204 -1.44 -6.62 -8.42
CA GLY A 204 -2.88 -6.53 -8.63
C GLY A 204 -3.25 -6.21 -10.08
N ASN A 205 -4.53 -6.02 -10.33
CA ASN A 205 -5.13 -5.90 -11.65
C ASN A 205 -5.29 -4.43 -12.07
N HIS A 206 -4.98 -4.10 -13.35
CA HIS A 206 -5.22 -2.79 -13.94
C HIS A 206 -5.96 -2.86 -15.29
N THR A 207 -6.74 -3.94 -15.50
CA THR A 207 -7.36 -4.34 -16.78
C THR A 207 -6.36 -4.67 -17.88
N GLU A 208 -6.75 -5.49 -18.86
CA GLU A 208 -5.84 -6.00 -19.90
C GLU A 208 -5.26 -4.86 -20.77
N ASN A 209 -6.10 -3.92 -21.19
CA ASN A 209 -5.75 -2.87 -22.13
C ASN A 209 -6.05 -1.46 -21.60
N HIS A 210 -5.98 -1.27 -20.25
CA HIS A 210 -6.26 0.03 -19.62
C HIS A 210 -7.66 0.58 -20.00
N LEU A 211 -8.70 -0.28 -19.84
CA LEU A 211 -10.05 0.00 -20.31
C LEU A 211 -10.77 1.08 -19.50
N ASP A 212 -11.40 2.05 -20.16
CA ASP A 212 -12.36 2.96 -19.53
C ASP A 212 -13.68 2.21 -19.27
N ILE A 213 -13.84 1.70 -18.05
CA ILE A 213 -14.97 0.83 -17.65
C ILE A 213 -16.32 1.51 -17.88
N LYS A 214 -16.43 2.81 -17.65
CA LYS A 214 -17.67 3.58 -17.85
C LYS A 214 -18.13 3.58 -19.31
N LYS A 215 -17.19 3.57 -20.25
CA LYS A 215 -17.47 3.67 -21.70
C LYS A 215 -17.57 2.33 -22.40
N SER A 216 -17.44 1.25 -21.66
CA SER A 216 -17.32 -0.10 -22.21
C SER A 216 -18.58 -0.92 -22.00
N THR A 217 -18.75 -1.99 -22.80
CA THR A 217 -19.80 -2.96 -22.57
C THR A 217 -19.46 -3.88 -21.41
N SER A 218 -20.46 -4.48 -20.78
CA SER A 218 -20.27 -5.46 -19.71
C SER A 218 -19.37 -6.65 -20.12
N GLU A 219 -19.47 -7.10 -21.38
CA GLU A 219 -18.62 -8.17 -21.92
C GLU A 219 -17.15 -7.74 -21.97
N GLN A 220 -16.87 -6.52 -22.45
CA GLN A 220 -15.51 -5.97 -22.47
C GLN A 220 -14.95 -5.85 -21.07
N VAL A 221 -15.71 -5.30 -20.11
CA VAL A 221 -15.26 -5.16 -18.73
C VAL A 221 -14.90 -6.52 -18.10
N ASN A 222 -15.80 -7.51 -18.26
CA ASN A 222 -15.55 -8.86 -17.76
C ASN A 222 -14.29 -9.49 -18.39
N LYS A 223 -14.14 -9.38 -19.71
CA LYS A 223 -12.97 -9.89 -20.43
C LYS A 223 -11.68 -9.27 -19.91
N GLU A 224 -11.62 -7.95 -19.87
CA GLU A 224 -10.45 -7.17 -19.50
C GLU A 224 -9.93 -7.48 -18.07
N ILE A 225 -10.85 -7.63 -17.12
CA ILE A 225 -10.49 -7.95 -15.73
C ILE A 225 -10.08 -9.41 -15.60
N VAL A 226 -10.88 -10.34 -16.17
CA VAL A 226 -10.59 -11.78 -16.11
C VAL A 226 -9.27 -12.12 -16.78
N SER A 227 -8.93 -11.48 -17.92
CA SER A 227 -7.68 -11.75 -18.64
C SER A 227 -6.45 -11.53 -17.76
N VAL A 228 -6.37 -10.42 -17.01
CA VAL A 228 -5.22 -10.13 -16.15
C VAL A 228 -5.19 -11.07 -14.95
N TYR A 229 -6.30 -11.28 -14.24
CA TYR A 229 -6.32 -12.23 -13.13
C TYR A 229 -5.92 -13.65 -13.56
N LYS A 230 -6.35 -14.08 -14.74
CA LYS A 230 -5.96 -15.38 -15.28
C LYS A 230 -4.46 -15.47 -15.56
N GLN A 231 -3.86 -14.42 -16.13
CA GLN A 231 -2.40 -14.36 -16.32
C GLN A 231 -1.65 -14.44 -14.99
N LEU A 232 -2.12 -13.69 -13.97
CA LEU A 232 -1.50 -13.69 -12.65
C LEU A 232 -1.63 -15.07 -12.00
N ASP A 233 -2.80 -15.69 -12.11
CA ASP A 233 -3.06 -17.02 -11.57
C ASP A 233 -2.20 -18.11 -12.22
N GLU A 234 -1.92 -18.00 -13.52
CA GLU A 234 -1.03 -18.91 -14.24
C GLU A 234 0.44 -18.77 -13.81
N ILE A 235 0.90 -17.58 -13.43
CA ILE A 235 2.33 -17.29 -13.14
C ILE A 235 2.63 -17.34 -11.64
N ILE A 236 1.77 -16.75 -10.82
CA ILE A 236 1.92 -16.59 -9.36
C ILE A 236 0.63 -17.02 -8.65
N PRO A 237 0.17 -18.28 -8.81
CA PRO A 237 -1.09 -18.74 -8.25
C PRO A 237 -1.18 -18.47 -6.74
N GLU A 238 -2.32 -17.95 -6.29
CA GLU A 238 -2.62 -17.64 -4.89
C GLU A 238 -1.70 -16.58 -4.22
N LYS A 239 -0.77 -15.97 -5.00
CA LYS A 239 0.19 -14.97 -4.47
C LYS A 239 -0.08 -13.54 -4.96
N TYR A 240 -0.95 -13.34 -5.94
CA TYR A 240 -1.40 -12.01 -6.33
C TYR A 240 -2.53 -11.52 -5.43
N VAL A 241 -2.81 -10.23 -5.44
CA VAL A 241 -3.90 -9.65 -4.65
C VAL A 241 -5.15 -9.46 -5.50
N ASN A 242 -6.31 -9.87 -4.97
CA ASN A 242 -7.62 -9.66 -5.60
C ASN A 242 -8.08 -8.20 -5.45
N ILE A 243 -7.26 -7.29 -5.93
CA ILE A 243 -7.47 -5.84 -5.86
C ILE A 243 -7.28 -5.27 -7.26
N ILE A 244 -8.10 -4.29 -7.62
CA ILE A 244 -8.02 -3.60 -8.90
C ILE A 244 -7.77 -2.09 -8.70
N ALA A 245 -6.82 -1.52 -9.43
CA ALA A 245 -6.78 -0.08 -9.66
C ALA A 245 -7.59 0.22 -10.93
N LEU A 246 -8.53 1.16 -10.83
CA LEU A 246 -9.44 1.49 -11.93
C LEU A 246 -8.77 2.44 -12.92
N PRO A 247 -8.56 2.05 -14.19
CA PRO A 247 -8.06 2.95 -15.21
C PRO A 247 -8.89 4.24 -15.28
N PHE A 248 -8.22 5.39 -15.34
CA PHE A 248 -8.86 6.71 -15.31
C PHE A 248 -9.70 6.99 -14.04
N GLY A 249 -9.68 6.11 -13.02
CA GLY A 249 -10.61 6.14 -11.89
C GLY A 249 -12.07 5.82 -12.29
N SER A 250 -12.28 5.22 -13.45
CA SER A 250 -13.58 4.94 -14.05
C SER A 250 -14.11 3.54 -13.66
N PRO A 251 -15.42 3.44 -13.33
CA PRO A 251 -16.44 4.48 -13.26
C PRO A 251 -16.26 5.36 -12.03
N TYR A 252 -16.70 6.63 -12.10
CA TYR A 252 -16.51 7.60 -11.01
C TYR A 252 -17.49 7.45 -9.85
N ASN A 253 -18.41 6.50 -9.92
CA ASN A 253 -19.37 6.17 -8.86
C ASN A 253 -19.73 4.68 -8.91
N LYS A 254 -20.16 4.15 -7.76
CA LYS A 254 -20.52 2.74 -7.57
C LYS A 254 -21.88 2.37 -8.18
N GLU A 255 -22.71 3.35 -8.51
CA GLU A 255 -24.06 3.15 -9.05
C GLU A 255 -24.04 2.91 -10.55
N HIS A 256 -22.87 3.03 -11.19
CA HIS A 256 -22.72 2.74 -12.61
C HIS A 256 -22.97 1.26 -12.88
N GLU A 257 -23.74 0.94 -13.94
CA GLU A 257 -24.13 -0.43 -14.29
C GLU A 257 -22.97 -1.43 -14.41
N ASN A 258 -21.79 -0.95 -14.81
CA ASN A 258 -20.59 -1.77 -14.94
C ASN A 258 -19.83 -2.00 -13.61
N PHE A 259 -20.17 -1.28 -12.53
CA PHE A 259 -19.42 -1.40 -11.29
C PHE A 259 -19.54 -2.79 -10.66
N GLY A 260 -20.69 -3.43 -10.80
CA GLY A 260 -20.87 -4.82 -10.35
C GLY A 260 -19.89 -5.80 -10.97
N TYR A 261 -19.47 -5.57 -12.20
CA TYR A 261 -18.46 -6.39 -12.90
C TYR A 261 -17.02 -6.11 -12.43
N VAL A 262 -16.76 -4.94 -11.82
CA VAL A 262 -15.49 -4.68 -11.15
C VAL A 262 -15.33 -5.59 -9.93
N LEU A 263 -16.41 -5.77 -9.16
CA LEU A 263 -16.38 -6.58 -7.94
C LEU A 263 -16.45 -8.09 -8.23
N LYS A 264 -17.11 -8.46 -9.30
CA LYS A 264 -17.23 -9.88 -9.72
C LYS A 264 -17.26 -9.98 -11.24
N SER A 265 -16.16 -10.41 -11.81
CA SER A 265 -15.99 -10.58 -13.24
C SER A 265 -16.10 -12.06 -13.63
N THR A 266 -16.81 -12.33 -14.73
CA THR A 266 -16.93 -13.67 -15.29
C THR A 266 -16.74 -13.64 -16.81
N TYR A 267 -15.79 -14.41 -17.32
CA TYR A 267 -15.53 -14.52 -18.75
C TYR A 267 -14.97 -15.91 -19.11
N ASN A 268 -15.49 -16.52 -20.18
CA ASN A 268 -15.06 -17.84 -20.66
C ASN A 268 -14.98 -18.92 -19.56
N GLY A 269 -15.96 -18.94 -18.65
CA GLY A 269 -16.06 -19.93 -17.58
C GLY A 269 -15.16 -19.68 -16.36
N ALA A 270 -14.31 -18.67 -16.37
CA ALA A 270 -13.55 -18.23 -15.21
C ALA A 270 -14.29 -17.09 -14.48
N THR A 271 -14.25 -17.10 -13.15
CA THR A 271 -14.85 -16.07 -12.30
C THR A 271 -13.84 -15.62 -11.25
N TYR A 272 -13.69 -14.32 -11.12
CA TYR A 272 -12.84 -13.69 -10.09
C TYR A 272 -13.64 -12.68 -9.28
N GLU A 273 -13.40 -12.68 -7.97
CA GLU A 273 -13.99 -11.71 -7.03
C GLU A 273 -12.92 -10.74 -6.59
N THR A 274 -13.20 -9.44 -6.73
CA THR A 274 -12.31 -8.35 -6.36
C THR A 274 -12.67 -7.88 -4.95
N LYS A 275 -11.70 -7.95 -4.03
CA LYS A 275 -11.87 -7.56 -2.62
C LYS A 275 -11.91 -6.04 -2.45
N ALA A 276 -11.12 -5.32 -3.24
CA ALA A 276 -11.01 -3.87 -3.16
C ALA A 276 -10.75 -3.24 -4.52
N ALA A 277 -11.24 -2.00 -4.71
CA ALA A 277 -11.02 -1.24 -5.92
C ALA A 277 -10.54 0.17 -5.59
N LEU A 278 -9.47 0.61 -6.27
CA LEU A 278 -8.88 1.91 -6.10
C LEU A 278 -9.21 2.80 -7.29
N ARG A 279 -9.67 4.00 -7.01
CA ARG A 279 -9.90 5.03 -8.02
C ARG A 279 -8.73 6.01 -8.08
N VAL A 280 -8.71 6.86 -9.08
CA VAL A 280 -7.94 8.09 -9.05
C VAL A 280 -8.64 9.04 -8.08
N GLY A 281 -7.90 9.58 -7.13
CA GLY A 281 -8.41 10.52 -6.16
C GLY A 281 -7.41 11.62 -5.91
N TRP A 282 -7.70 12.47 -4.94
CA TRP A 282 -6.88 13.62 -4.58
C TRP A 282 -6.83 13.88 -3.07
N ASP A 283 -7.28 12.92 -2.27
CA ASP A 283 -7.26 13.04 -0.82
C ASP A 283 -6.90 11.69 -0.18
N ALA A 284 -6.38 11.74 1.04
CA ALA A 284 -6.11 10.54 1.83
C ALA A 284 -7.40 9.76 2.15
N GLU A 285 -7.28 8.44 2.30
CA GLU A 285 -8.40 7.56 2.57
C GLU A 285 -8.68 7.48 4.08
N TYR A 286 -9.90 7.09 4.44
CA TYR A 286 -10.29 6.84 5.82
C TYR A 286 -9.45 5.72 6.45
N SER A 287 -9.32 5.74 7.77
CA SER A 287 -8.87 4.57 8.52
C SER A 287 -9.79 3.38 8.24
N PRO A 288 -9.27 2.14 8.15
CA PRO A 288 -10.13 0.95 7.99
C PRO A 288 -11.06 0.71 9.19
N PHE A 289 -10.85 1.44 10.27
CA PHE A 289 -11.69 1.40 11.48
C PHE A 289 -12.81 2.46 11.46
N ASP A 290 -12.80 3.39 10.50
CA ASP A 290 -13.85 4.40 10.35
C ASP A 290 -15.07 3.77 9.65
N LYS A 291 -16.28 4.12 10.12
CA LYS A 291 -17.56 3.65 9.54
C LYS A 291 -17.79 4.06 8.08
N ASP A 292 -17.09 5.10 7.64
CA ASP A 292 -17.16 5.61 6.26
C ASP A 292 -16.12 4.95 5.33
N PHE A 293 -15.32 4.03 5.85
CA PHE A 293 -14.36 3.26 5.05
C PHE A 293 -15.06 2.27 4.13
N ASP A 294 -14.74 2.35 2.84
CA ASP A 294 -15.29 1.46 1.81
C ASP A 294 -14.16 0.89 0.93
N PRO A 295 -13.71 -0.33 1.16
CA PRO A 295 -12.61 -0.92 0.41
C PRO A 295 -12.93 -1.09 -1.07
N THR A 296 -14.21 -1.11 -1.45
CA THR A 296 -14.59 -1.29 -2.85
C THR A 296 -14.47 -0.01 -3.68
N PHE A 297 -14.13 1.15 -3.06
CA PHE A 297 -14.03 2.42 -3.78
C PHE A 297 -13.02 3.40 -3.16
N LEU A 298 -11.80 2.94 -2.92
CA LEU A 298 -10.74 3.67 -2.22
C LEU A 298 -10.23 4.87 -3.01
N LYS A 299 -10.01 5.99 -2.32
CA LYS A 299 -9.34 7.18 -2.85
C LYS A 299 -7.82 6.98 -2.84
N ARG A 300 -7.12 7.69 -3.70
CA ARG A 300 -5.65 7.74 -3.72
C ARG A 300 -5.14 9.18 -3.84
N CYS A 301 -3.97 9.43 -3.30
CA CYS A 301 -3.23 10.68 -3.46
C CYS A 301 -2.30 10.55 -4.66
N ARG A 302 -2.35 11.51 -5.58
CA ARG A 302 -1.41 11.53 -6.72
C ARG A 302 -0.02 11.96 -6.24
N ALA A 303 0.98 11.18 -6.63
CA ALA A 303 2.37 11.50 -6.34
C ALA A 303 2.97 12.42 -7.41
N TYR A 304 2.66 13.70 -7.35
CA TYR A 304 3.14 14.72 -8.27
C TYR A 304 3.37 16.05 -7.56
N ASP A 305 4.02 16.98 -8.23
CA ASP A 305 4.27 18.32 -7.75
C ASP A 305 3.54 19.37 -8.60
N ASN A 306 2.88 20.31 -7.94
CA ASN A 306 2.21 21.44 -8.59
C ASN A 306 2.33 22.73 -7.75
N ASN A 307 3.46 22.92 -7.06
CA ASN A 307 3.74 24.08 -6.23
C ASN A 307 2.68 24.29 -5.12
N GLY A 308 2.29 23.23 -4.42
CA GLY A 308 1.32 23.25 -3.32
C GLY A 308 -0.13 23.44 -3.78
N LYS A 309 -0.49 23.02 -4.99
CA LYS A 309 -1.84 23.16 -5.56
C LYS A 309 -2.41 21.82 -6.06
N ASP A 310 -3.74 21.81 -6.23
CA ASP A 310 -4.48 20.70 -6.85
C ASP A 310 -4.21 19.34 -6.21
N PHE A 311 -4.05 19.33 -4.88
CA PHE A 311 -3.78 18.12 -4.08
C PHE A 311 -2.49 17.40 -4.50
N ASP A 312 -1.45 18.15 -4.81
CA ASP A 312 -0.10 17.62 -4.94
C ASP A 312 0.46 17.11 -3.60
N ILE A 313 1.66 16.53 -3.62
CA ILE A 313 2.29 15.96 -2.42
C ILE A 313 2.35 17.02 -1.30
N GLU A 314 2.80 18.24 -1.58
CA GLU A 314 2.92 19.30 -0.57
C GLU A 314 1.56 19.61 0.07
N MET A 315 0.52 19.83 -0.74
CA MET A 315 -0.82 20.15 -0.25
C MET A 315 -1.42 19.00 0.55
N VAL A 316 -1.32 17.77 0.06
CA VAL A 316 -1.87 16.58 0.72
C VAL A 316 -1.22 16.39 2.09
N PHE A 317 0.11 16.42 2.18
CA PHE A 317 0.79 16.20 3.46
C PHE A 317 0.59 17.34 4.45
N LYS A 318 0.42 18.58 3.99
CA LYS A 318 -0.02 19.71 4.83
C LYS A 318 -1.42 19.48 5.43
N LEU A 319 -2.36 18.95 4.66
CA LEU A 319 -3.69 18.57 5.17
C LEU A 319 -3.60 17.42 6.18
N LEU A 320 -2.68 16.49 5.99
CA LEU A 320 -2.45 15.36 6.87
C LEU A 320 -1.84 15.72 8.23
N GLU A 321 -1.16 16.86 8.39
CA GLU A 321 -0.60 17.29 9.67
C GLU A 321 -1.61 17.24 10.83
N THR A 322 -2.90 17.48 10.56
CA THR A 322 -3.95 17.49 11.58
C THR A 322 -4.95 16.34 11.48
N LYS A 323 -4.83 15.50 10.45
CA LYS A 323 -5.86 14.48 10.14
C LYS A 323 -5.30 13.05 10.06
N ARG A 324 -3.97 12.90 10.01
CA ARG A 324 -3.35 11.60 9.77
C ARG A 324 -3.62 10.59 10.86
N TYR A 325 -3.64 9.33 10.49
CA TYR A 325 -3.54 8.22 11.41
C TYR A 325 -2.21 8.30 12.18
N ILE A 326 -2.27 8.18 13.51
CA ILE A 326 -1.09 8.08 14.37
C ILE A 326 -1.28 6.87 15.27
N SER A 327 -0.39 5.89 15.14
CA SER A 327 -0.48 4.60 15.82
C SER A 327 -0.12 4.69 17.31
N ASP A 328 -0.77 3.85 18.11
CA ASP A 328 -0.36 3.57 19.48
C ASP A 328 0.70 2.45 19.58
N GLY A 329 1.09 1.86 18.43
CA GLY A 329 2.06 0.77 18.35
C GLY A 329 1.50 -0.61 18.69
N ASN A 330 0.18 -0.76 18.80
CA ASN A 330 -0.47 -2.02 19.11
C ASN A 330 -1.53 -2.39 18.05
N VAL A 331 -1.26 -3.42 17.26
CA VAL A 331 -2.18 -3.87 16.18
C VAL A 331 -3.52 -4.39 16.71
N SER A 332 -3.65 -4.66 17.99
CA SER A 332 -4.86 -5.24 18.61
C SER A 332 -5.81 -4.20 19.20
N THR A 333 -5.42 -2.93 19.23
CA THR A 333 -6.20 -1.82 19.77
C THR A 333 -6.62 -0.84 18.69
N ILE A 334 -7.55 0.03 19.02
CA ILE A 334 -7.88 1.25 18.29
C ILE A 334 -7.94 2.39 19.29
N VAL A 335 -7.01 3.31 19.16
CA VAL A 335 -6.92 4.47 20.04
C VAL A 335 -7.38 5.73 19.33
N THR A 336 -8.28 6.48 19.97
CA THR A 336 -8.74 7.78 19.47
C THR A 336 -9.29 8.65 20.60
N SER A 337 -9.49 9.94 20.32
CA SER A 337 -10.18 10.82 21.27
C SER A 337 -11.67 10.48 21.39
N GLU A 338 -12.29 10.72 22.56
CA GLU A 338 -13.74 10.49 22.79
C GLU A 338 -14.65 11.11 21.73
N LYS A 339 -14.29 12.30 21.22
CA LYS A 339 -15.10 12.99 20.17
C LYS A 339 -15.17 12.22 18.86
N ASN A 340 -14.24 11.31 18.59
CA ASN A 340 -14.22 10.49 17.38
C ASN A 340 -14.88 9.13 17.57
N SER A 341 -15.24 8.72 18.79
CA SER A 341 -15.79 7.40 19.08
C SER A 341 -17.02 7.02 18.24
N SER A 342 -17.86 8.00 17.90
CA SER A 342 -19.04 7.80 17.04
C SER A 342 -18.73 7.51 15.56
N LYS A 343 -17.46 7.63 15.17
CA LYS A 343 -16.99 7.30 13.82
C LYS A 343 -16.47 5.87 13.70
N ILE A 344 -16.26 5.19 14.80
CA ILE A 344 -15.76 3.80 14.79
C ILE A 344 -16.82 2.91 14.13
N SER A 345 -16.37 2.05 13.21
CA SER A 345 -17.22 1.07 12.55
C SER A 345 -17.72 0.00 13.53
N ASP A 346 -19.01 -0.36 13.44
CA ASP A 346 -19.58 -1.43 14.24
C ASP A 346 -18.98 -2.81 13.95
N ASN A 347 -18.27 -2.96 12.83
CA ASN A 347 -17.65 -4.22 12.41
C ASN A 347 -16.23 -4.42 12.97
N VAL A 348 -15.73 -3.49 13.76
CA VAL A 348 -14.39 -3.58 14.33
C VAL A 348 -14.35 -4.61 15.45
N ASN A 349 -13.41 -5.56 15.34
CA ASN A 349 -13.18 -6.61 16.34
C ASN A 349 -11.82 -6.41 17.05
N LYS A 350 -11.59 -5.19 17.55
CA LYS A 350 -10.39 -4.82 18.31
C LYS A 350 -10.80 -4.10 19.60
N GLU A 351 -9.91 -4.06 20.58
CA GLU A 351 -10.12 -3.28 21.80
C GLU A 351 -10.10 -1.79 21.45
N VAL A 352 -11.14 -1.06 21.86
CA VAL A 352 -11.23 0.39 21.66
C VAL A 352 -10.83 1.13 22.92
N ILE A 353 -9.84 2.01 22.78
CA ILE A 353 -9.33 2.86 23.86
C ILE A 353 -9.62 4.32 23.49
N THR A 354 -10.39 5.02 24.35
CA THR A 354 -10.67 6.44 24.17
C THR A 354 -10.06 7.27 25.29
N TYR A 355 -9.62 8.49 24.98
CA TYR A 355 -9.08 9.49 25.88
C TYR A 355 -9.72 10.86 25.71
#